data_0ff7f60a5f07200666be166e07893b4a
#
_entry.id   0ff7f60a5f07200666be166e07893b4a
#
_cell.length_a   1.000
_cell.length_b   1.000
_cell.length_c   1.000
_cell.angle_alpha   90.00
_cell.angle_beta   90.00
_cell.angle_gamma   90.00
#
_symmetry.space_group_name_H-M   'P 1'
#
loop_
_entity.id
_entity.type
_entity.pdbx_description
1 polymer ?
#
loop_
_entity_poly.entity_id
_entity_poly.type
_entity_poly.pdbx_seq_one_letter_code
_entity_poly.pdbx_strand_id
1 'polypeptide(L)'
;SIQDSLLFDQRDSKLKPDGVELLNRFIPVYSEVIFSNETISKQVARLVIEGHTSSEGDYAYNMALSLDRAKNVLLRIDSMTFPNKMQFLSKLMPAGRGEIDADQQSQLPSDRKVLFRFQLAGDSERFVRLLKDISDE
;
A
#
# COMPACT_ATOMS: atom_id res chain seq x y z
N SER A 1 3.44 8.70 2.03
CA SER A 1 3.78 7.65 3.01
C SER A 1 3.36 8.04 4.42
N ILE A 2 3.07 7.04 5.22
CA ILE A 2 2.69 7.23 6.61
C ILE A 2 3.70 6.49 7.47
N GLN A 3 4.30 7.18 8.45
CA GLN A 3 5.21 6.55 9.41
C GLN A 3 4.47 5.47 10.20
N ASP A 4 5.12 4.32 10.41
CA ASP A 4 4.47 3.18 11.08
C ASP A 4 4.04 3.48 12.51
N SER A 5 4.77 4.35 13.21
CA SER A 5 4.45 4.73 14.59
C SER A 5 3.10 5.43 14.74
N LEU A 6 2.58 6.01 13.66
CA LEU A 6 1.24 6.61 13.66
C LEU A 6 0.15 5.54 13.56
N LEU A 7 0.48 4.40 12.95
CA LEU A 7 -0.49 3.33 12.67
C LEU A 7 -0.38 2.15 13.64
N PHE A 8 0.85 1.81 14.06
CA PHE A 8 1.11 0.59 14.82
C PHE A 8 2.09 0.83 15.98
N ASP A 9 1.95 0.04 17.03
CA ASP A 9 2.98 -0.08 18.04
C ASP A 9 4.16 -0.91 17.51
N GLN A 10 5.32 -0.79 18.15
CA GLN A 10 6.52 -1.49 17.74
C GLN A 10 6.26 -3.00 17.69
N ARG A 11 6.68 -3.63 16.57
CA ARG A 11 6.53 -5.08 16.33
C ARG A 11 5.09 -5.58 16.29
N ASP A 12 4.12 -4.68 16.21
CA ASP A 12 2.72 -5.04 16.17
C ASP A 12 2.13 -4.71 14.78
N SER A 13 1.18 -5.53 14.35
CA SER A 13 0.42 -5.32 13.12
C SER A 13 -1.01 -4.85 13.38
N LYS A 14 -1.41 -4.71 14.64
CA LYS A 14 -2.73 -4.19 15.01
C LYS A 14 -2.72 -2.67 14.91
N LEU A 15 -3.72 -2.11 14.23
CA LEU A 15 -3.86 -0.66 14.11
C LEU A 15 -4.15 -0.01 15.47
N LYS A 16 -3.41 1.06 15.75
CA LYS A 16 -3.67 1.93 16.91
C LYS A 16 -4.92 2.76 16.67
N PRO A 17 -5.59 3.22 17.74
CA PRO A 17 -6.75 4.13 17.58
C PRO A 17 -6.44 5.38 16.75
N ASP A 18 -5.26 5.98 16.91
CA ASP A 18 -4.83 7.14 16.12
C ASP A 18 -4.69 6.78 14.64
N GLY A 19 -4.22 5.59 14.34
CA GLY A 19 -4.11 5.09 12.96
C GLY A 19 -5.48 4.88 12.34
N VAL A 20 -6.42 4.32 13.09
CA VAL A 20 -7.81 4.14 12.65
C VAL A 20 -8.43 5.52 12.31
N GLU A 21 -8.25 6.50 13.18
CA GLU A 21 -8.76 7.85 12.96
C GLU A 21 -8.15 8.51 11.74
N LEU A 22 -6.83 8.33 11.55
CA LEU A 22 -6.14 8.85 10.38
C LEU A 22 -6.70 8.27 9.09
N LEU A 23 -6.91 6.95 9.03
CA LEU A 23 -7.49 6.29 7.86
C LEU A 23 -8.94 6.75 7.63
N ASN A 24 -9.71 6.95 8.69
CA ASN A 24 -11.09 7.44 8.57
C ASN A 24 -11.18 8.81 7.89
N ARG A 25 -10.18 9.66 8.08
CA ARG A 25 -10.12 10.98 7.44
C ARG A 25 -9.55 10.93 6.03
N PHE A 26 -8.57 10.09 5.82
CA PHE A 26 -7.74 10.07 4.64
C PHE A 26 -8.37 9.27 3.48
N ILE A 27 -8.91 8.09 3.76
CA ILE A 27 -9.43 7.19 2.73
C ILE A 27 -10.60 7.77 1.94
N PRO A 28 -11.60 8.41 2.57
CA PRO A 28 -12.69 9.03 1.79
C PRO A 28 -12.19 10.10 0.82
N VAL A 29 -11.17 10.87 1.21
CA VAL A 29 -10.56 11.90 0.35
C VAL A 29 -9.87 11.26 -0.86
N TYR A 30 -9.10 10.19 -0.65
CA TYR A 30 -8.48 9.46 -1.75
C TYR A 30 -9.50 8.88 -2.71
N SER A 31 -10.55 8.27 -2.19
CA SER A 31 -11.62 7.73 -3.01
C SER A 31 -12.28 8.83 -3.85
N GLU A 32 -12.56 9.97 -3.26
CA GLU A 32 -13.14 11.11 -3.96
C GLU A 32 -12.23 11.58 -5.10
N VAL A 33 -10.94 11.71 -4.87
CA VAL A 33 -9.98 12.17 -5.89
C VAL A 33 -9.91 11.16 -7.05
N ILE A 34 -9.78 9.86 -6.74
CA ILE A 34 -9.66 8.82 -7.77
C ILE A 34 -10.92 8.76 -8.63
N PHE A 35 -12.08 8.89 -8.03
CA PHE A 35 -13.36 8.77 -8.73
C PHE A 35 -14.00 10.13 -9.08
N SER A 36 -13.23 11.24 -9.00
CA SER A 36 -13.70 12.58 -9.35
C SER A 36 -14.05 12.69 -10.83
N ASN A 37 -13.38 11.94 -11.70
CA ASN A 37 -13.72 11.82 -13.08
C ASN A 37 -13.30 10.46 -13.64
N GLU A 38 -13.91 10.08 -14.75
CA GLU A 38 -13.72 8.79 -15.36
C GLU A 38 -12.29 8.61 -15.92
N THR A 39 -11.68 9.68 -16.41
CA THR A 39 -10.32 9.63 -16.95
C THR A 39 -9.32 9.24 -15.88
N ILE A 40 -9.37 9.86 -14.70
CA ILE A 40 -8.50 9.54 -13.57
C ILE A 40 -8.74 8.11 -13.11
N SER A 41 -10.02 7.74 -12.94
CA SER A 41 -10.39 6.40 -12.48
C SER A 41 -9.85 5.30 -13.40
N LYS A 42 -9.88 5.51 -14.71
CA LYS A 42 -9.37 4.54 -15.68
C LYS A 42 -7.84 4.47 -15.69
N GLN A 43 -7.15 5.56 -15.39
CA GLN A 43 -5.68 5.60 -15.37
C GLN A 43 -5.11 4.88 -14.14
N VAL A 44 -5.83 4.85 -13.02
CA VAL A 44 -5.39 4.17 -11.80
C VAL A 44 -5.85 2.71 -11.87
N ALA A 45 -4.94 1.82 -12.25
CA ALA A 45 -5.25 0.38 -12.31
C ALA A 45 -5.36 -0.22 -10.91
N ARG A 46 -4.42 0.13 -10.03
CA ARG A 46 -4.37 -0.38 -8.65
C ARG A 46 -3.86 0.68 -7.69
N LEU A 47 -4.31 0.56 -6.45
CA LEU A 47 -3.74 1.29 -5.32
C LEU A 47 -3.09 0.25 -4.40
N VAL A 48 -1.76 0.25 -4.38
CA VAL A 48 -0.99 -0.70 -3.60
C VAL A 48 -0.75 -0.14 -2.20
N ILE A 49 -1.15 -0.91 -1.19
CA ILE A 49 -0.84 -0.60 0.21
C ILE A 49 0.42 -1.37 0.55
N GLU A 50 1.54 -0.68 0.67
CA GLU A 50 2.86 -1.28 0.80
C GLU A 50 3.43 -1.06 2.19
N GLY A 51 3.65 -2.14 2.94
CA GLY A 51 4.32 -2.09 4.22
C GLY A 51 5.84 -2.18 4.07
N HIS A 52 6.56 -1.37 4.83
CA HIS A 52 8.03 -1.34 4.86
C HIS A 52 8.53 -1.38 6.29
N THR A 53 9.67 -2.05 6.51
CA THR A 53 10.38 -2.07 7.78
C THR A 53 11.78 -1.47 7.62
N SER A 54 12.44 -1.15 8.74
CA SER A 54 13.88 -0.88 8.73
C SER A 54 14.65 -2.19 8.57
N SER A 55 15.97 -2.11 8.45
CA SER A 55 16.86 -3.28 8.36
C SER A 55 17.04 -4.01 9.69
N GLU A 56 16.46 -3.52 10.77
CA GLU A 56 16.52 -4.18 12.08
C GLU A 56 15.71 -5.48 12.06
N GLY A 57 16.33 -6.56 12.51
CA GLY A 57 15.66 -7.84 12.65
C GLY A 57 15.87 -8.80 11.50
N ASP A 58 15.12 -9.89 11.54
CA ASP A 58 15.22 -10.98 10.57
C ASP A 58 14.40 -10.68 9.32
N TYR A 59 14.91 -11.06 8.17
CA TYR A 59 14.24 -10.86 6.87
C TYR A 59 12.83 -11.46 6.84
N ALA A 60 12.70 -12.73 7.24
CA ALA A 60 11.40 -13.40 7.20
C ALA A 60 10.40 -12.76 8.14
N TYR A 61 10.83 -12.37 9.33
CA TYR A 61 10.00 -11.65 10.28
C TYR A 61 9.54 -10.30 9.73
N ASN A 62 10.46 -9.53 9.17
CA ASN A 62 10.15 -8.21 8.60
C ASN A 62 9.21 -8.31 7.41
N MET A 63 9.40 -9.31 6.55
CA MET A 63 8.51 -9.55 5.41
C MET A 63 7.10 -9.87 5.90
N ALA A 64 6.96 -10.79 6.84
CA ALA A 64 5.66 -11.16 7.41
C ALA A 64 4.99 -9.98 8.11
N LEU A 65 5.73 -9.21 8.92
CA LEU A 65 5.19 -8.07 9.64
C LEU A 65 4.69 -6.99 8.66
N SER A 66 5.47 -6.67 7.64
CA SER A 66 5.09 -5.65 6.66
C SER A 66 3.85 -6.06 5.87
N LEU A 67 3.73 -7.33 5.52
CA LEU A 67 2.54 -7.84 4.83
C LEU A 67 1.31 -7.82 5.75
N ASP A 68 1.45 -8.23 7.00
CA ASP A 68 0.36 -8.20 7.98
C ASP A 68 -0.13 -6.77 8.24
N ARG A 69 0.78 -5.81 8.28
CA ARG A 69 0.42 -4.41 8.44
C ARG A 69 -0.37 -3.89 7.25
N ALA A 70 0.07 -4.19 6.03
CA ALA A 70 -0.66 -3.82 4.81
C ALA A 70 -2.06 -4.46 4.79
N LYS A 71 -2.14 -5.73 5.14
CA LYS A 71 -3.41 -6.46 5.24
C LYS A 71 -4.37 -5.79 6.22
N ASN A 72 -3.89 -5.41 7.41
CA ASN A 72 -4.74 -4.81 8.43
C ASN A 72 -5.22 -3.40 8.05
N VAL A 73 -4.42 -2.65 7.30
CA VAL A 73 -4.90 -1.40 6.69
C VAL A 73 -6.04 -1.67 5.72
N LEU A 74 -5.88 -2.65 4.84
CA LEU A 74 -6.92 -3.04 3.88
C LEU A 74 -8.21 -3.47 4.59
N LEU A 75 -8.10 -4.30 5.62
CA LEU A 75 -9.27 -4.77 6.37
C LEU A 75 -9.99 -3.63 7.10
N ARG A 76 -9.23 -2.65 7.58
CA ARG A 76 -9.84 -1.43 8.16
C ARG A 76 -10.63 -0.66 7.11
N ILE A 77 -10.07 -0.50 5.91
CA ILE A 77 -10.76 0.17 4.80
C ILE A 77 -12.05 -0.58 4.44
N ASP A 78 -11.99 -1.90 4.41
CA ASP A 78 -13.17 -2.74 4.16
C ASP A 78 -14.28 -2.51 5.19
N SER A 79 -13.92 -2.21 6.43
CA SER A 79 -14.90 -1.95 7.49
C SER A 79 -15.52 -0.56 7.46
N MET A 80 -14.97 0.35 6.65
CA MET A 80 -15.44 1.74 6.56
C MET A 80 -16.60 1.87 5.58
N THR A 81 -17.35 2.98 5.71
CA THR A 81 -18.39 3.37 4.77
C THR A 81 -18.02 4.70 4.15
N PHE A 82 -17.92 4.75 2.82
CA PHE A 82 -17.61 5.98 2.09
C PHE A 82 -18.06 5.87 0.63
N PRO A 83 -18.22 7.00 -0.08
CA PRO A 83 -18.63 6.97 -1.48
C PRO A 83 -17.64 6.21 -2.37
N ASN A 84 -18.16 5.42 -3.31
CA ASN A 84 -17.39 4.61 -4.25
C ASN A 84 -16.57 3.50 -3.59
N LYS A 85 -16.96 3.07 -2.40
CA LYS A 85 -16.21 2.06 -1.64
C LYS A 85 -15.95 0.79 -2.45
N MET A 86 -16.95 0.24 -3.13
CA MET A 86 -16.79 -1.02 -3.87
C MET A 86 -15.76 -0.87 -5.00
N GLN A 87 -15.82 0.24 -5.74
CA GLN A 87 -14.84 0.53 -6.78
C GLN A 87 -13.43 0.74 -6.20
N PHE A 88 -13.35 1.42 -5.07
CA PHE A 88 -12.09 1.63 -4.37
C PHE A 88 -11.46 0.30 -3.94
N LEU A 89 -12.24 -0.56 -3.29
CA LEU A 89 -11.77 -1.89 -2.86
C LEU A 89 -11.29 -2.73 -4.04
N SER A 90 -11.93 -2.63 -5.19
CA SER A 90 -11.53 -3.39 -6.37
C SER A 90 -10.14 -3.04 -6.89
N LYS A 91 -9.63 -1.87 -6.53
CA LYS A 91 -8.29 -1.40 -6.93
C LYS A 91 -7.23 -1.66 -5.85
N LEU A 92 -7.61 -1.98 -4.63
CA LEU A 92 -6.67 -2.17 -3.53
C LEU A 92 -5.89 -3.47 -3.66
N MET A 93 -4.60 -3.41 -3.37
CA MET A 93 -3.72 -4.58 -3.28
C MET A 93 -2.75 -4.40 -2.12
N PRO A 94 -2.78 -5.27 -1.11
CA PRO A 94 -1.79 -5.22 -0.04
C PRO A 94 -0.49 -5.86 -0.49
N ALA A 95 0.64 -5.29 -0.05
CA ALA A 95 1.96 -5.82 -0.34
C ALA A 95 2.90 -5.60 0.84
N GLY A 96 3.77 -6.56 1.08
CA GLY A 96 4.84 -6.46 2.05
C GLY A 96 6.18 -6.38 1.34
N ARG A 97 6.99 -5.38 1.68
CA ARG A 97 8.36 -5.23 1.16
C ARG A 97 9.42 -5.56 2.20
N GLY A 98 9.02 -5.71 3.48
CA GLY A 98 9.97 -5.94 4.56
C GLY A 98 11.06 -4.87 4.59
N GLU A 99 12.30 -5.32 4.68
CA GLU A 99 13.48 -4.46 4.72
C GLU A 99 14.15 -4.23 3.36
N ILE A 100 13.55 -4.73 2.26
CA ILE A 100 14.21 -4.76 0.94
C ILE A 100 14.66 -3.36 0.50
N ASP A 101 13.84 -2.34 0.73
CA ASP A 101 14.12 -0.97 0.32
C ASP A 101 14.74 -0.13 1.44
N ALA A 102 15.06 -0.73 2.59
CA ALA A 102 15.62 -0.05 3.74
C ALA A 102 17.13 0.14 3.60
N ASP A 103 17.65 1.14 4.29
CA ASP A 103 19.11 1.31 4.44
C ASP A 103 19.65 0.10 5.23
N GLN A 104 20.55 -0.65 4.62
CA GLN A 104 21.10 -1.88 5.20
C GLN A 104 22.22 -1.61 6.20
N GLN A 105 22.77 -0.40 6.22
CA GLN A 105 23.86 -0.01 7.13
C GLN A 105 23.36 0.73 8.36
N SER A 106 22.15 1.32 8.30
CA SER A 106 21.55 2.10 9.38
C SER A 106 20.10 1.70 9.56
N GLN A 107 19.69 1.58 10.81
CA GLN A 107 18.28 1.26 11.16
C GLN A 107 17.47 2.55 11.24
N LEU A 108 17.10 3.10 10.09
CA LEU A 108 16.42 4.38 10.01
C LEU A 108 14.94 4.27 10.34
N PRO A 109 14.42 5.07 11.29
CA PRO A 109 12.98 5.10 11.56
C PRO A 109 12.14 5.48 10.34
N SER A 110 12.69 6.30 9.43
CA SER A 110 12.00 6.71 8.19
C SER A 110 11.76 5.55 7.22
N ASP A 111 12.48 4.43 7.37
CA ASP A 111 12.25 3.23 6.56
C ASP A 111 11.03 2.42 7.04
N ARG A 112 10.54 2.70 8.26
CA ARG A 112 9.33 2.07 8.80
C ARG A 112 8.12 2.91 8.42
N LYS A 113 7.37 2.43 7.42
CA LYS A 113 6.26 3.20 6.84
C LYS A 113 5.25 2.30 6.16
N VAL A 114 4.06 2.85 5.93
CA VAL A 114 3.09 2.33 4.97
C VAL A 114 2.97 3.33 3.83
N LEU A 115 3.13 2.83 2.62
CA LEU A 115 3.09 3.63 1.41
C LEU A 115 1.85 3.26 0.60
N PHE A 116 1.10 4.28 0.16
CA PHE A 116 0.01 4.10 -0.81
C PHE A 116 0.56 4.46 -2.19
N ARG A 117 0.71 3.45 -3.04
CA ARG A 117 1.34 3.63 -4.35
C ARG A 117 0.35 3.37 -5.47
N PHE A 118 0.21 4.34 -6.37
CA PHE A 118 -0.63 4.18 -7.55
C PHE A 118 0.10 3.39 -8.62
N GLN A 119 -0.56 2.35 -9.15
CA GLN A 119 -0.12 1.62 -10.33
C GLN A 119 -0.98 2.06 -11.51
N LEU A 120 -0.34 2.59 -12.54
CA LEU A 120 -1.04 3.13 -13.71
C LEU A 120 -1.30 2.03 -14.74
N ALA A 121 -2.45 2.12 -15.42
CA ALA A 121 -2.88 1.14 -16.41
C ALA A 121 -1.88 0.97 -17.57
N GLY A 122 -1.23 2.08 -18.01
CA GLY A 122 -0.27 2.05 -19.09
C GLY A 122 0.96 1.18 -18.84
N ASP A 123 1.36 1.01 -17.59
CA ASP A 123 2.51 0.20 -17.23
C ASP A 123 2.30 -1.29 -17.53
N SER A 124 1.09 -1.79 -17.26
CA SER A 124 0.73 -3.17 -17.57
C SER A 124 0.71 -3.44 -19.07
N GLU A 125 0.22 -2.49 -19.85
CA GLU A 125 0.19 -2.62 -21.32
C GLU A 125 1.58 -2.69 -21.92
N ARG A 126 2.50 -1.85 -21.45
CA ARG A 126 3.90 -1.89 -21.88
C ARG A 126 4.54 -3.23 -21.60
N PHE A 127 4.32 -3.78 -20.43
CA PHE A 127 4.89 -5.06 -20.04
C PHE A 127 4.39 -6.19 -20.93
N VAL A 128 3.08 -6.22 -21.22
CA VAL A 128 2.48 -7.21 -22.12
C VAL A 128 3.07 -7.12 -23.51
N ARG A 129 3.27 -5.90 -24.05
CA ARG A 129 3.89 -5.70 -25.36
C ARG A 129 5.33 -6.24 -25.40
N LEU A 130 6.12 -5.95 -24.36
CA LEU A 130 7.50 -6.46 -24.26
C LEU A 130 7.55 -7.98 -24.25
N LEU A 131 6.64 -8.62 -23.50
CA LEU A 131 6.55 -10.07 -23.48
C LEU A 131 6.17 -10.65 -24.83
N LYS A 132 5.27 -10.05 -25.57
CA LYS A 132 4.90 -10.45 -26.94
C LYS A 132 6.07 -10.35 -27.90
N ASP A 133 6.81 -9.24 -27.85
CA ASP A 133 7.96 -9.02 -28.72
C ASP A 133 9.03 -10.10 -28.48
N ILE A 134 9.27 -10.48 -27.23
CA ILE A 134 10.20 -11.55 -26.90
C ILE A 134 9.70 -12.92 -27.41
N SER A 135 8.39 -13.18 -27.29
CA SER A 135 7.79 -14.45 -27.72
C SER A 135 7.78 -14.62 -29.24
N ASP A 136 7.69 -13.54 -30.00
CA ASP A 136 7.60 -13.54 -31.46
C ASP A 136 8.99 -13.64 -32.12
N GLU A 137 10.07 -13.55 -31.36
CA GLU A 137 11.43 -13.80 -31.82
C GLU A 137 11.69 -15.33 -31.86
#